data_032f9556fcb798894af4c6977c195d99
#
_entry.id   032f9556fcb798894af4c6977c195d99
#
_cell.length_a   1.000
_cell.length_b   1.000
_cell.length_c   1.000
_cell.angle_alpha   90.00
_cell.angle_beta   90.00
_cell.angle_gamma   90.00
#
_symmetry.space_group_name_H-M   'P 1'
#
loop_
_entity.id
_entity.type
_entity.pdbx_description
1 polymer ?
#
loop_
_entity_poly.entity_id
_entity_poly.type
_entity_poly.pdbx_seq_one_letter_code
_entity_poly.pdbx_strand_id
1 'polypeptide(L)'
;LSAVSPLAQSKAEDMTNSVEIKNLDLNFGAVKVLKQLNLDIREGEFLVLLGSSGCGKSTLLNCIAGLLEVTDGQIFIKGQNVTWAEPSERGIGMVFQSYALYPQMSVRGNLSFGLKNAKVPKDEINKRVDRVAEVLQIEALLDRKPGALSGGQRQRVAIGRALVREVDVFLFDEPLSNLDAKLRTDLRVELKRLHKKLKNTMIYVTHDQVEAMTLADRISIMRGGMIEQLDAPETIYAKPCNKYVADFIGSPAMNLFEGHLKGNTFSCDGFIVDVSSYEFGPNSQRDGATWLGTRPEHIVTADAAAGHTFSGPAEIDIVEPMGSDTLVWVDFAGQSVRVRTEGQSGLKSGETLTIEFDASRLHLFDMTTETRL
;
A
#
# COMPACT_ATOMS: atom_id res chain seq x y z
N LEU A 1 18.27 -30.47 -39.99
CA LEU A 1 16.92 -29.96 -40.21
C LEU A 1 16.04 -30.36 -39.01
N SER A 2 16.02 -29.61 -37.97
CA SER A 2 15.05 -29.73 -36.87
C SER A 2 14.46 -28.34 -36.59
N ALA A 3 13.14 -28.27 -36.82
CA ALA A 3 12.32 -27.08 -36.68
C ALA A 3 12.30 -26.65 -35.18
N VAL A 4 12.69 -25.42 -34.92
CA VAL A 4 12.47 -24.74 -33.65
C VAL A 4 11.05 -24.18 -33.68
N SER A 5 10.24 -24.65 -32.72
CA SER A 5 8.85 -24.23 -32.52
C SER A 5 8.83 -22.77 -31.98
N PRO A 6 7.97 -21.89 -32.52
CA PRO A 6 7.78 -20.55 -31.99
C PRO A 6 6.67 -20.58 -30.94
N LEU A 7 7.02 -20.77 -29.69
CA LEU A 7 6.09 -20.60 -28.57
C LEU A 7 6.57 -19.50 -27.64
N ALA A 8 5.62 -18.59 -27.33
CA ALA A 8 5.68 -17.51 -26.37
C ALA A 8 6.20 -16.15 -26.85
N GLN A 9 5.56 -15.57 -27.85
CA GLN A 9 5.28 -14.14 -27.80
C GLN A 9 4.01 -13.96 -26.94
N SER A 10 4.19 -13.71 -25.62
CA SER A 10 3.10 -13.26 -24.77
C SER A 10 2.64 -11.89 -25.32
N LYS A 11 1.35 -11.78 -25.65
CA LYS A 11 0.67 -10.53 -25.94
C LYS A 11 0.97 -9.54 -24.82
N ALA A 12 1.85 -8.58 -25.07
CA ALA A 12 1.79 -7.29 -24.41
C ALA A 12 0.49 -6.68 -24.94
N GLU A 13 -0.61 -6.83 -24.20
CA GLU A 13 -1.79 -6.00 -24.37
C GLU A 13 -1.30 -4.57 -24.26
N ASP A 14 -1.65 -3.72 -25.22
CA ASP A 14 -1.44 -2.27 -25.20
C ASP A 14 -2.20 -1.72 -23.98
N MET A 15 -1.53 -1.74 -22.80
CA MET A 15 -2.14 -1.28 -21.55
C MET A 15 -2.12 0.24 -21.58
N THR A 16 -3.27 0.82 -21.91
CA THR A 16 -3.45 2.28 -21.89
C THR A 16 -3.37 2.80 -20.45
N ASN A 17 -2.58 3.85 -20.25
CA ASN A 17 -2.51 4.55 -18.96
C ASN A 17 -3.74 5.45 -18.78
N SER A 18 -4.36 5.34 -17.61
CA SER A 18 -5.45 6.23 -17.20
C SER A 18 -4.92 7.54 -16.66
N VAL A 19 -3.80 7.49 -15.91
CA VAL A 19 -3.10 8.67 -15.39
C VAL A 19 -1.60 8.50 -15.62
N GLU A 20 -0.95 9.53 -16.15
CA GLU A 20 0.50 9.60 -16.29
C GLU A 20 1.03 10.87 -15.62
N ILE A 21 2.08 10.72 -14.84
CA ILE A 21 2.77 11.83 -14.17
C ILE A 21 4.22 11.78 -14.62
N LYS A 22 4.71 12.93 -15.14
CA LYS A 22 6.06 13.04 -15.70
C LYS A 22 6.83 14.16 -15.01
N ASN A 23 7.92 13.77 -14.33
CA ASN A 23 8.89 14.68 -13.69
C ASN A 23 8.22 15.73 -12.78
N LEU A 24 7.22 15.32 -11.98
CA LEU A 24 6.43 16.22 -11.17
C LEU A 24 7.22 16.76 -9.98
N ASP A 25 7.35 18.06 -9.93
CA ASP A 25 7.92 18.79 -8.80
C ASP A 25 6.85 19.67 -8.14
N LEU A 26 6.82 19.68 -6.81
CA LEU A 26 6.03 20.63 -6.04
C LEU A 26 6.82 21.19 -4.87
N ASN A 27 6.86 22.53 -4.81
CA ASN A 27 7.52 23.26 -3.73
C ASN A 27 6.53 24.17 -3.00
N PHE A 28 6.59 24.20 -1.67
CA PHE A 28 5.97 25.24 -0.85
C PHE A 28 7.06 26.19 -0.34
N GLY A 29 7.24 27.30 -1.02
CA GLY A 29 8.37 28.20 -0.78
C GLY A 29 9.71 27.47 -0.97
N ALA A 30 10.53 27.38 0.08
CA ALA A 30 11.83 26.69 0.03
C ALA A 30 11.73 25.17 0.23
N VAL A 31 10.56 24.64 0.62
CA VAL A 31 10.39 23.22 0.94
C VAL A 31 9.96 22.44 -0.30
N LYS A 32 10.82 21.56 -0.78
CA LYS A 32 10.52 20.65 -1.89
C LYS A 32 9.77 19.41 -1.37
N VAL A 33 8.47 19.31 -1.70
CA VAL A 33 7.55 18.27 -1.20
C VAL A 33 7.45 17.10 -2.15
N LEU A 34 7.38 17.34 -3.47
CA LEU A 34 7.48 16.30 -4.49
C LEU A 34 8.73 16.56 -5.34
N LYS A 35 9.45 15.49 -5.72
CA LYS A 35 10.78 15.58 -6.31
C LYS A 35 10.87 14.71 -7.57
N GLN A 36 10.71 15.33 -8.75
CA GLN A 36 10.81 14.67 -10.07
C GLN A 36 10.04 13.34 -10.13
N LEU A 37 8.83 13.34 -9.57
CA LEU A 37 8.03 12.13 -9.41
C LEU A 37 7.49 11.69 -10.78
N ASN A 38 7.69 10.40 -11.08
CA ASN A 38 7.15 9.75 -12.27
C ASN A 38 6.24 8.61 -11.83
N LEU A 39 5.04 8.51 -12.42
CA LEU A 39 4.06 7.50 -12.06
C LEU A 39 3.10 7.24 -13.21
N ASP A 40 3.00 5.98 -13.62
CA ASP A 40 2.03 5.52 -14.60
C ASP A 40 0.98 4.63 -13.93
N ILE A 41 -0.30 4.97 -14.12
CA ILE A 41 -1.44 4.25 -13.55
C ILE A 41 -2.28 3.71 -14.69
N ARG A 42 -2.46 2.40 -14.71
CA ARG A 42 -3.15 1.69 -15.78
C ARG A 42 -4.66 1.90 -15.70
N GLU A 43 -5.34 1.73 -16.84
CA GLU A 43 -6.79 1.77 -16.85
C GLU A 43 -7.39 0.64 -16.03
N GLY A 44 -8.38 0.97 -15.17
CA GLY A 44 -9.04 0.02 -14.27
C GLY A 44 -8.19 -0.46 -13.10
N GLU A 45 -7.01 0.13 -12.85
CA GLU A 45 -6.12 -0.24 -11.76
C GLU A 45 -6.57 0.35 -10.43
N PHE A 46 -6.42 -0.42 -9.35
CA PHE A 46 -6.47 0.07 -7.96
C PHE A 46 -5.05 0.34 -7.47
N LEU A 47 -4.59 1.58 -7.58
CA LEU A 47 -3.29 2.01 -7.06
C LEU A 47 -3.42 2.52 -5.63
N VAL A 48 -2.56 2.04 -4.72
CA VAL A 48 -2.46 2.59 -3.37
C VAL A 48 -1.17 3.39 -3.20
N LEU A 49 -1.28 4.64 -2.74
CA LEU A 49 -0.17 5.46 -2.29
C LEU A 49 0.03 5.23 -0.78
N LEU A 50 1.13 4.60 -0.41
CA LEU A 50 1.46 4.22 0.96
C LEU A 50 2.76 4.90 1.41
N GLY A 51 2.88 5.27 2.67
CA GLY A 51 4.09 5.86 3.25
C GLY A 51 3.83 6.58 4.56
N SER A 52 4.87 7.02 5.22
CA SER A 52 4.79 7.75 6.49
C SER A 52 4.03 9.08 6.36
N SER A 53 3.57 9.63 7.49
CA SER A 53 2.94 10.95 7.49
C SER A 53 3.91 12.01 6.95
N GLY A 54 3.40 12.92 6.12
CA GLY A 54 4.20 14.01 5.54
C GLY A 54 5.09 13.62 4.35
N CYS A 55 5.08 12.37 3.85
CA CYS A 55 5.90 11.98 2.70
C CYS A 55 5.39 12.44 1.32
N GLY A 56 4.24 13.15 1.24
CA GLY A 56 3.73 13.75 0.01
C GLY A 56 2.52 13.06 -0.64
N LYS A 57 1.92 12.01 -0.04
CA LYS A 57 0.80 11.25 -0.62
C LYS A 57 -0.43 12.10 -0.96
N SER A 58 -1.01 12.76 0.05
CA SER A 58 -2.18 13.64 -0.15
C SER A 58 -1.82 14.85 -1.01
N THR A 59 -0.57 15.31 -0.97
CA THR A 59 -0.07 16.37 -1.86
C THR A 59 -0.11 15.90 -3.31
N LEU A 60 0.41 14.72 -3.62
CA LEU A 60 0.36 14.12 -4.95
C LEU A 60 -1.09 13.94 -5.42
N LEU A 61 -1.95 13.40 -4.55
CA LEU A 61 -3.37 13.24 -4.86
C LEU A 61 -4.05 14.57 -5.20
N ASN A 62 -3.75 15.63 -4.43
CA ASN A 62 -4.29 16.98 -4.67
C ASN A 62 -3.74 17.64 -5.95
N CYS A 63 -2.49 17.33 -6.36
CA CYS A 63 -1.97 17.74 -7.67
C CYS A 63 -2.74 17.05 -8.82
N ILE A 64 -3.00 15.74 -8.71
CA ILE A 64 -3.80 14.98 -9.69
C ILE A 64 -5.22 15.58 -9.75
N ALA A 65 -5.78 15.93 -8.60
CA ALA A 65 -7.11 16.55 -8.50
C ALA A 65 -7.18 17.97 -9.06
N GLY A 66 -6.06 18.67 -9.25
CA GLY A 66 -6.01 20.08 -9.62
C GLY A 66 -6.33 21.04 -8.47
N LEU A 67 -6.25 20.55 -7.23
CA LEU A 67 -6.43 21.36 -6.02
C LEU A 67 -5.14 22.05 -5.56
N LEU A 68 -3.99 21.60 -6.08
CA LEU A 68 -2.68 22.20 -5.90
C LEU A 68 -2.01 22.39 -7.26
N GLU A 69 -1.47 23.58 -7.48
CA GLU A 69 -0.66 23.87 -8.65
C GLU A 69 0.73 23.26 -8.51
N VAL A 70 1.20 22.60 -9.55
CA VAL A 70 2.52 22.00 -9.59
C VAL A 70 3.59 23.07 -9.86
N THR A 71 4.81 22.84 -9.39
CA THR A 71 5.93 23.77 -9.68
C THR A 71 6.54 23.49 -11.05
N ASP A 72 6.64 22.19 -11.42
CA ASP A 72 7.17 21.72 -12.71
C ASP A 72 6.63 20.31 -12.99
N GLY A 73 6.79 19.84 -14.23
CA GLY A 73 6.32 18.55 -14.68
C GLY A 73 4.94 18.56 -15.31
N GLN A 74 4.40 17.37 -15.59
CA GLN A 74 3.16 17.22 -16.33
C GLN A 74 2.28 16.12 -15.77
N ILE A 75 0.96 16.33 -15.82
CA ILE A 75 -0.07 15.34 -15.46
C ILE A 75 -0.98 15.13 -16.67
N PHE A 76 -1.14 13.88 -17.05
CA PHE A 76 -2.06 13.46 -18.10
C PHE A 76 -3.14 12.56 -17.51
N ILE A 77 -4.39 12.75 -17.93
CA ILE A 77 -5.51 11.88 -17.63
C ILE A 77 -6.12 11.45 -18.96
N LYS A 78 -6.20 10.13 -19.19
CA LYS A 78 -6.66 9.56 -20.48
C LYS A 78 -5.94 10.16 -21.70
N GLY A 79 -4.63 10.35 -21.57
CA GLY A 79 -3.78 10.92 -22.63
C GLY A 79 -3.91 12.42 -22.82
N GLN A 80 -4.83 13.09 -22.13
CA GLN A 80 -5.00 14.55 -22.20
C GLN A 80 -4.14 15.23 -21.12
N ASN A 81 -3.33 16.22 -21.49
CA ASN A 81 -2.58 17.03 -20.53
C ASN A 81 -3.55 17.90 -19.73
N VAL A 82 -3.63 17.66 -18.41
CA VAL A 82 -4.51 18.37 -17.47
C VAL A 82 -3.73 19.15 -16.41
N THR A 83 -2.43 19.35 -16.61
CA THR A 83 -1.53 19.97 -15.62
C THR A 83 -2.10 21.27 -15.05
N TRP A 84 -2.63 22.12 -15.92
CA TRP A 84 -3.17 23.45 -15.57
C TRP A 84 -4.71 23.52 -15.68
N ALA A 85 -5.39 22.39 -15.92
CA ALA A 85 -6.83 22.35 -16.02
C ALA A 85 -7.47 22.49 -14.62
N GLU A 86 -8.62 23.14 -14.56
CA GLU A 86 -9.41 23.25 -13.35
C GLU A 86 -9.90 21.87 -12.87
N PRO A 87 -10.11 21.64 -11.55
CA PRO A 87 -10.59 20.35 -11.03
C PRO A 87 -11.86 19.81 -11.69
N SER A 88 -12.77 20.73 -12.10
CA SER A 88 -14.04 20.39 -12.77
C SER A 88 -13.86 19.82 -14.17
N GLU A 89 -12.73 20.09 -14.83
CA GLU A 89 -12.42 19.72 -16.21
C GLU A 89 -11.59 18.43 -16.31
N ARG A 90 -11.08 17.91 -15.18
CA ARG A 90 -10.20 16.72 -15.15
C ARG A 90 -10.93 15.39 -15.25
N GLY A 91 -12.26 15.35 -15.23
CA GLY A 91 -13.04 14.11 -15.33
C GLY A 91 -12.85 13.15 -14.16
N ILE A 92 -12.57 13.65 -12.97
CA ILE A 92 -12.28 12.85 -11.77
C ILE A 92 -13.38 12.96 -10.71
N GLY A 93 -13.47 11.93 -9.84
CA GLY A 93 -14.27 11.93 -8.62
C GLY A 93 -13.36 11.86 -7.39
N MET A 94 -13.56 12.72 -6.40
CA MET A 94 -12.73 12.74 -5.19
C MET A 94 -13.55 12.51 -3.93
N VAL A 95 -13.02 11.67 -3.05
CA VAL A 95 -13.52 11.39 -1.70
C VAL A 95 -12.48 11.89 -0.70
N PHE A 96 -12.86 12.87 0.10
CA PHE A 96 -11.98 13.49 1.10
C PHE A 96 -12.02 12.74 2.42
N GLN A 97 -10.96 12.82 3.20
CA GLN A 97 -10.83 12.26 4.55
C GLN A 97 -11.96 12.70 5.49
N SER A 98 -12.40 13.95 5.40
CA SER A 98 -13.50 14.52 6.20
C SER A 98 -14.91 14.19 5.68
N TYR A 99 -15.00 13.32 4.63
CA TYR A 99 -16.23 13.05 3.86
C TYR A 99 -16.82 14.26 3.14
N ALA A 100 -16.60 15.46 3.63
CA ALA A 100 -17.05 16.76 3.08
C ALA A 100 -18.53 16.79 2.65
N LEU A 101 -19.43 16.14 3.43
CA LEU A 101 -20.85 16.13 3.15
C LEU A 101 -21.48 17.48 3.51
N TYR A 102 -22.46 17.92 2.71
CA TYR A 102 -23.26 19.10 2.99
C TYR A 102 -24.24 18.82 4.13
N PRO A 103 -24.04 19.37 5.35
CA PRO A 103 -24.77 18.92 6.53
C PRO A 103 -26.27 19.27 6.50
N GLN A 104 -26.65 20.32 5.77
CA GLN A 104 -28.03 20.77 5.65
C GLN A 104 -28.85 20.01 4.58
N MET A 105 -28.17 19.29 3.69
CA MET A 105 -28.81 18.50 2.64
C MET A 105 -29.07 17.06 3.10
N SER A 106 -30.16 16.46 2.61
CA SER A 106 -30.37 15.02 2.74
C SER A 106 -29.31 14.23 1.97
N VAL A 107 -29.24 12.90 2.17
CA VAL A 107 -28.37 12.01 1.38
C VAL A 107 -28.67 12.19 -0.12
N ARG A 108 -29.93 12.11 -0.54
CA ARG A 108 -30.34 12.38 -1.93
C ARG A 108 -29.88 13.76 -2.40
N GLY A 109 -29.97 14.78 -1.55
CA GLY A 109 -29.47 16.12 -1.83
C GLY A 109 -27.96 16.15 -2.08
N ASN A 110 -27.17 15.49 -1.21
CA ASN A 110 -25.72 15.35 -1.34
C ASN A 110 -25.33 14.64 -2.64
N LEU A 111 -25.97 13.51 -2.96
CA LEU A 111 -25.69 12.75 -4.18
C LEU A 111 -26.04 13.55 -5.45
N SER A 112 -27.15 14.29 -5.45
CA SER A 112 -27.63 15.01 -6.63
C SER A 112 -26.98 16.38 -6.85
N PHE A 113 -26.29 16.95 -5.85
CA PHE A 113 -25.80 18.32 -5.89
C PHE A 113 -24.91 18.63 -7.09
N GLY A 114 -23.88 17.83 -7.32
CA GLY A 114 -22.94 18.00 -8.44
C GLY A 114 -23.62 17.89 -9.80
N LEU A 115 -24.56 16.93 -9.94
CA LEU A 115 -25.30 16.73 -11.19
C LEU A 115 -26.25 17.91 -11.50
N LYS A 116 -26.89 18.48 -10.44
CA LYS A 116 -27.72 19.69 -10.59
C LYS A 116 -26.90 20.87 -11.07
N ASN A 117 -25.71 21.07 -10.48
CA ASN A 117 -24.81 22.16 -10.90
C ASN A 117 -24.33 21.97 -12.36
N ALA A 118 -24.13 20.72 -12.77
CA ALA A 118 -23.82 20.37 -14.15
C ALA A 118 -25.04 20.42 -15.10
N LYS A 119 -26.21 20.85 -14.61
CA LYS A 119 -27.48 20.97 -15.36
C LYS A 119 -27.93 19.66 -16.02
N VAL A 120 -27.62 18.52 -15.40
CA VAL A 120 -28.10 17.19 -15.84
C VAL A 120 -29.64 17.14 -15.69
N PRO A 121 -30.40 16.56 -16.64
CA PRO A 121 -31.86 16.43 -16.56
C PRO A 121 -32.29 15.69 -15.28
N LYS A 122 -33.41 16.12 -14.68
CA LYS A 122 -33.91 15.62 -13.39
C LYS A 122 -34.11 14.08 -13.38
N ASP A 123 -34.64 13.54 -14.47
CA ASP A 123 -34.91 12.10 -14.59
C ASP A 123 -33.59 11.30 -14.60
N GLU A 124 -32.57 11.80 -15.27
CA GLU A 124 -31.24 11.19 -15.29
C GLU A 124 -30.55 11.29 -13.91
N ILE A 125 -30.71 12.44 -13.21
CA ILE A 125 -30.22 12.58 -11.82
C ILE A 125 -30.86 11.51 -10.92
N ASN A 126 -32.19 11.35 -10.96
CA ASN A 126 -32.87 10.37 -10.15
C ASN A 126 -32.37 8.95 -10.46
N LYS A 127 -32.28 8.59 -11.73
CA LYS A 127 -31.78 7.29 -12.18
C LYS A 127 -30.39 6.98 -11.67
N ARG A 128 -29.44 7.95 -11.76
CA ARG A 128 -28.06 7.78 -11.26
C ARG A 128 -28.02 7.68 -9.74
N VAL A 129 -28.77 8.52 -9.03
CA VAL A 129 -28.84 8.50 -7.57
C VAL A 129 -29.42 7.17 -7.07
N ASP A 130 -30.50 6.69 -7.66
CA ASP A 130 -31.13 5.42 -7.25
C ASP A 130 -30.22 4.23 -7.53
N ARG A 131 -29.55 4.18 -8.71
CA ARG A 131 -28.53 3.16 -9.03
C ARG A 131 -27.37 3.14 -8.03
N VAL A 132 -26.86 4.31 -7.68
CA VAL A 132 -25.74 4.42 -6.72
C VAL A 132 -26.20 4.08 -5.31
N ALA A 133 -27.40 4.46 -4.93
CA ALA A 133 -27.97 4.10 -3.63
C ALA A 133 -28.11 2.58 -3.47
N GLU A 134 -28.58 1.88 -4.50
CA GLU A 134 -28.65 0.41 -4.54
C GLU A 134 -27.26 -0.23 -4.44
N VAL A 135 -26.29 0.26 -5.23
CA VAL A 135 -24.91 -0.28 -5.20
C VAL A 135 -24.27 -0.16 -3.83
N LEU A 136 -24.53 0.93 -3.10
CA LEU A 136 -23.97 1.24 -1.79
C LEU A 136 -24.86 0.83 -0.62
N GLN A 137 -26.05 0.27 -0.89
CA GLN A 137 -27.04 -0.15 0.12
C GLN A 137 -27.44 1.01 1.07
N ILE A 138 -27.75 2.16 0.50
CA ILE A 138 -28.13 3.39 1.24
C ILE A 138 -29.52 3.90 0.85
N GLU A 139 -30.36 3.11 0.18
CA GLU A 139 -31.70 3.50 -0.26
C GLU A 139 -32.58 4.00 0.90
N ALA A 140 -32.56 3.27 2.02
CA ALA A 140 -33.32 3.63 3.24
C ALA A 140 -32.82 4.90 3.94
N LEU A 141 -31.66 5.44 3.49
CA LEU A 141 -31.03 6.62 4.07
C LEU A 141 -31.22 7.89 3.24
N LEU A 142 -31.80 7.79 2.04
CA LEU A 142 -31.83 8.89 1.05
C LEU A 142 -32.46 10.19 1.59
N ASP A 143 -33.42 10.10 2.48
CA ASP A 143 -34.10 11.28 3.06
C ASP A 143 -33.45 11.77 4.37
N ARG A 144 -32.49 11.04 4.92
CA ARG A 144 -31.78 11.45 6.13
C ARG A 144 -30.74 12.53 5.87
N LYS A 145 -30.47 13.34 6.91
CA LYS A 145 -29.33 14.28 6.89
C LYS A 145 -28.06 13.63 7.45
N PRO A 146 -26.85 14.10 7.09
CA PRO A 146 -25.57 13.55 7.56
C PRO A 146 -25.44 13.39 9.08
N GLY A 147 -26.04 14.30 9.87
CA GLY A 147 -26.03 14.22 11.33
C GLY A 147 -26.77 13.02 11.90
N ALA A 148 -27.71 12.41 11.15
CA ALA A 148 -28.46 11.21 11.55
C ALA A 148 -27.84 9.90 11.02
N LEU A 149 -26.61 9.94 10.52
CA LEU A 149 -25.89 8.81 9.94
C LEU A 149 -24.73 8.36 10.82
N SER A 150 -24.44 7.05 10.83
CA SER A 150 -23.20 6.52 11.40
C SER A 150 -21.99 6.92 10.55
N GLY A 151 -20.76 6.71 11.08
CA GLY A 151 -19.52 6.98 10.35
C GLY A 151 -19.47 6.28 8.99
N GLY A 152 -19.72 4.96 8.95
CA GLY A 152 -19.74 4.19 7.72
C GLY A 152 -20.85 4.59 6.74
N GLN A 153 -22.04 4.98 7.26
CA GLN A 153 -23.10 5.50 6.41
C GLN A 153 -22.69 6.83 5.76
N ARG A 154 -22.07 7.74 6.52
CA ARG A 154 -21.52 9.00 5.95
C ARG A 154 -20.50 8.73 4.88
N GLN A 155 -19.61 7.77 5.10
CA GLN A 155 -18.60 7.39 4.12
C GLN A 155 -19.23 6.83 2.84
N ARG A 156 -20.20 5.91 2.93
CA ARG A 156 -20.91 5.40 1.74
C ARG A 156 -21.55 6.53 0.95
N VAL A 157 -22.13 7.51 1.63
CA VAL A 157 -22.69 8.70 0.98
C VAL A 157 -21.60 9.54 0.29
N ALA A 158 -20.42 9.70 0.91
CA ALA A 158 -19.29 10.41 0.30
C ALA A 158 -18.76 9.70 -0.96
N ILE A 159 -18.63 8.37 -0.90
CA ILE A 159 -18.30 7.55 -2.08
C ILE A 159 -19.39 7.69 -3.14
N GLY A 160 -20.65 7.60 -2.76
CA GLY A 160 -21.79 7.74 -3.66
C GLY A 160 -21.80 9.10 -4.38
N ARG A 161 -21.42 10.16 -3.70
CA ARG A 161 -21.32 11.51 -4.30
C ARG A 161 -20.26 11.59 -5.41
N ALA A 162 -19.18 10.82 -5.31
CA ALA A 162 -18.23 10.70 -6.38
C ALA A 162 -18.77 9.82 -7.53
N LEU A 163 -19.38 8.66 -7.19
CA LEU A 163 -19.86 7.67 -8.16
C LEU A 163 -20.98 8.17 -9.08
N VAL A 164 -21.87 9.03 -8.59
CA VAL A 164 -22.98 9.56 -9.42
C VAL A 164 -22.50 10.38 -10.63
N ARG A 165 -21.21 10.82 -10.63
CA ARG A 165 -20.63 11.60 -11.72
C ARG A 165 -20.21 10.77 -12.92
N GLU A 166 -20.13 9.43 -12.78
CA GLU A 166 -19.69 8.52 -13.84
C GLU A 166 -18.35 8.94 -14.45
N VAL A 167 -17.35 9.05 -13.58
CA VAL A 167 -15.97 9.40 -13.97
C VAL A 167 -15.11 8.14 -14.10
N ASP A 168 -14.04 8.24 -14.87
CA ASP A 168 -13.12 7.12 -15.10
C ASP A 168 -12.10 6.93 -13.96
N VAL A 169 -11.75 8.02 -13.26
CA VAL A 169 -10.73 8.02 -12.21
C VAL A 169 -11.32 8.51 -10.89
N PHE A 170 -11.16 7.70 -9.85
CA PHE A 170 -11.54 8.04 -8.48
C PHE A 170 -10.30 8.24 -7.60
N LEU A 171 -10.33 9.31 -6.82
CA LEU A 171 -9.29 9.68 -5.86
C LEU A 171 -9.85 9.55 -4.44
N PHE A 172 -9.15 8.81 -3.57
CA PHE A 172 -9.54 8.60 -2.19
C PHE A 172 -8.43 9.08 -1.25
N ASP A 173 -8.70 10.11 -0.46
CA ASP A 173 -7.74 10.64 0.52
C ASP A 173 -8.07 10.11 1.92
N GLU A 174 -7.39 9.07 2.36
CA GLU A 174 -7.55 8.38 3.65
C GLU A 174 -9.02 8.13 4.07
N PRO A 175 -9.87 7.54 3.21
CA PRO A 175 -11.30 7.53 3.44
C PRO A 175 -11.74 6.65 4.64
N LEU A 176 -10.90 5.73 5.12
CA LEU A 176 -11.21 4.81 6.23
C LEU A 176 -10.55 5.22 7.57
N SER A 177 -9.70 6.25 7.60
CA SER A 177 -8.88 6.60 8.76
C SER A 177 -9.70 6.94 10.03
N ASN A 178 -10.90 7.51 9.88
CA ASN A 178 -11.75 7.97 10.99
C ASN A 178 -12.76 6.91 11.48
N LEU A 179 -12.55 5.62 11.16
CA LEU A 179 -13.49 4.54 11.48
C LEU A 179 -12.88 3.57 12.50
N ASP A 180 -13.74 2.93 13.27
CA ASP A 180 -13.35 1.81 14.13
C ASP A 180 -12.88 0.59 13.31
N ALA A 181 -12.11 -0.30 13.94
CA ALA A 181 -11.44 -1.42 13.27
C ALA A 181 -12.41 -2.38 12.56
N LYS A 182 -13.57 -2.66 13.17
CA LYS A 182 -14.58 -3.57 12.58
C LYS A 182 -15.18 -2.97 11.33
N LEU A 183 -15.64 -1.74 11.42
CA LEU A 183 -16.27 -1.03 10.30
C LEU A 183 -15.26 -0.80 9.16
N ARG A 184 -13.98 -0.51 9.49
CA ARG A 184 -12.90 -0.39 8.51
C ARG A 184 -12.72 -1.68 7.71
N THR A 185 -12.72 -2.84 8.40
CA THR A 185 -12.61 -4.15 7.76
C THR A 185 -13.77 -4.42 6.80
N ASP A 186 -15.02 -4.15 7.23
CA ASP A 186 -16.19 -4.37 6.39
C ASP A 186 -16.17 -3.48 5.14
N LEU A 187 -15.86 -2.19 5.30
CA LEU A 187 -15.83 -1.23 4.21
C LEU A 187 -14.67 -1.46 3.23
N ARG A 188 -13.54 -1.97 3.70
CA ARG A 188 -12.43 -2.38 2.82
C ARG A 188 -12.88 -3.48 1.86
N VAL A 189 -13.59 -4.50 2.37
CA VAL A 189 -14.14 -5.57 1.52
C VAL A 189 -15.14 -5.00 0.52
N GLU A 190 -16.00 -4.07 0.95
CA GLU A 190 -16.97 -3.41 0.05
C GLU A 190 -16.28 -2.60 -1.05
N LEU A 191 -15.22 -1.83 -0.72
CA LEU A 191 -14.44 -1.09 -1.71
C LEU A 191 -13.80 -2.01 -2.75
N LYS A 192 -13.23 -3.14 -2.33
CA LYS A 192 -12.68 -4.14 -3.26
C LYS A 192 -13.75 -4.72 -4.18
N ARG A 193 -14.95 -5.03 -3.65
CA ARG A 193 -16.10 -5.49 -4.45
C ARG A 193 -16.58 -4.42 -5.42
N LEU A 194 -16.64 -3.17 -4.97
CA LEU A 194 -17.04 -2.04 -5.77
C LEU A 194 -16.08 -1.82 -6.94
N HIS A 195 -14.77 -1.83 -6.69
CA HIS A 195 -13.75 -1.74 -7.72
C HIS A 195 -13.90 -2.85 -8.78
N LYS A 196 -14.03 -4.12 -8.33
CA LYS A 196 -14.26 -5.25 -9.25
C LYS A 196 -15.50 -5.10 -10.13
N LYS A 197 -16.57 -4.46 -9.60
CA LYS A 197 -17.83 -4.24 -10.32
C LYS A 197 -17.73 -3.08 -11.31
N LEU A 198 -17.07 -1.99 -10.93
CA LEU A 198 -16.98 -0.75 -11.71
C LEU A 198 -15.86 -0.80 -12.75
N LYS A 199 -14.75 -1.45 -12.43
CA LYS A 199 -13.52 -1.49 -13.25
C LYS A 199 -12.97 -0.10 -13.60
N ASN A 200 -13.24 0.91 -12.76
CA ASN A 200 -12.70 2.26 -12.89
C ASN A 200 -11.31 2.32 -12.24
N THR A 201 -10.48 3.24 -12.70
CA THR A 201 -9.18 3.52 -12.07
C THR A 201 -9.40 4.16 -10.70
N MET A 202 -8.75 3.62 -9.67
CA MET A 202 -8.81 4.13 -8.30
C MET A 202 -7.42 4.44 -7.77
N ILE A 203 -7.23 5.65 -7.25
CA ILE A 203 -6.01 6.08 -6.57
C ILE A 203 -6.38 6.31 -5.11
N TYR A 204 -5.77 5.56 -4.23
CA TYR A 204 -6.14 5.50 -2.82
C TYR A 204 -4.95 5.84 -1.93
N VAL A 205 -5.10 6.84 -1.09
CA VAL A 205 -4.11 7.23 -0.09
C VAL A 205 -4.43 6.57 1.23
N THR A 206 -3.45 5.95 1.86
CA THR A 206 -3.53 5.44 3.23
C THR A 206 -2.17 5.43 3.91
N HIS A 207 -2.17 5.31 5.23
CA HIS A 207 -1.01 4.94 6.04
C HIS A 207 -1.16 3.53 6.63
N ASP A 208 -2.28 2.85 6.39
CA ASP A 208 -2.57 1.49 6.87
C ASP A 208 -2.07 0.45 5.86
N GLN A 209 -1.11 -0.36 6.31
CA GLN A 209 -0.50 -1.41 5.46
C GLN A 209 -1.51 -2.50 5.09
N VAL A 210 -2.45 -2.83 5.99
CA VAL A 210 -3.46 -3.86 5.73
C VAL A 210 -4.41 -3.41 4.63
N GLU A 211 -4.78 -2.12 4.60
CA GLU A 211 -5.55 -1.55 3.50
C GLU A 211 -4.78 -1.66 2.19
N ALA A 212 -3.51 -1.24 2.17
CA ALA A 212 -2.68 -1.29 0.99
C ALA A 212 -2.52 -2.72 0.44
N MET A 213 -2.12 -3.67 1.30
CA MET A 213 -1.89 -5.07 0.91
C MET A 213 -3.15 -5.79 0.41
N THR A 214 -4.36 -5.37 0.88
CA THR A 214 -5.61 -6.06 0.52
C THR A 214 -6.36 -5.42 -0.63
N LEU A 215 -6.28 -4.10 -0.81
CA LEU A 215 -7.02 -3.37 -1.84
C LEU A 215 -6.26 -3.28 -3.15
N ALA A 216 -4.95 -3.04 -3.09
CA ALA A 216 -4.16 -2.65 -4.25
C ALA A 216 -4.01 -3.75 -5.31
N ASP A 217 -3.91 -3.33 -6.56
CA ASP A 217 -3.27 -4.10 -7.64
C ASP A 217 -1.77 -3.77 -7.68
N ARG A 218 -1.40 -2.48 -7.47
CA ARG A 218 -0.03 -2.06 -7.15
C ARG A 218 -0.02 -1.07 -5.99
N ILE A 219 1.07 -1.09 -5.22
CA ILE A 219 1.35 -0.14 -4.16
C ILE A 219 2.53 0.74 -4.57
N SER A 220 2.38 2.05 -4.42
CA SER A 220 3.47 3.02 -4.52
C SER A 220 3.91 3.40 -3.11
N ILE A 221 5.09 2.94 -2.70
CA ILE A 221 5.68 3.32 -1.40
C ILE A 221 6.42 4.62 -1.57
N MET A 222 6.00 5.64 -0.81
CA MET A 222 6.55 6.98 -0.88
C MET A 222 7.41 7.31 0.36
N ARG A 223 8.56 7.95 0.11
CA ARG A 223 9.46 8.49 1.14
C ARG A 223 10.01 9.85 0.70
N GLY A 224 9.82 10.88 1.51
CA GLY A 224 10.42 12.20 1.29
C GLY A 224 10.13 12.85 -0.07
N GLY A 225 8.93 12.62 -0.62
CA GLY A 225 8.47 13.20 -1.89
C GLY A 225 8.87 12.40 -3.14
N MET A 226 9.40 11.20 -2.98
CA MET A 226 9.78 10.28 -4.06
C MET A 226 9.07 8.94 -3.91
N ILE A 227 9.03 8.17 -4.99
CA ILE A 227 8.57 6.77 -4.98
C ILE A 227 9.79 5.89 -4.78
N GLU A 228 9.80 5.10 -3.70
CA GLU A 228 10.84 4.12 -3.39
C GLU A 228 10.63 2.82 -4.17
N GLN A 229 9.38 2.32 -4.17
CA GLN A 229 9.00 1.11 -4.91
C GLN A 229 7.55 1.20 -5.39
N LEU A 230 7.29 0.72 -6.60
CA LEU A 230 5.96 0.62 -7.20
C LEU A 230 5.79 -0.79 -7.77
N ASP A 231 5.03 -1.64 -7.09
CA ASP A 231 4.87 -3.04 -7.49
C ASP A 231 3.58 -3.65 -6.91
N ALA A 232 3.29 -4.90 -7.28
CA ALA A 232 2.23 -5.70 -6.67
C ALA A 232 2.52 -5.92 -5.16
N PRO A 233 1.48 -6.01 -4.32
CA PRO A 233 1.64 -6.21 -2.87
C PRO A 233 2.56 -7.38 -2.50
N GLU A 234 2.39 -8.52 -3.17
CA GLU A 234 3.21 -9.73 -2.94
C GLU A 234 4.68 -9.48 -3.26
N THR A 235 5.00 -8.76 -4.34
CA THR A 235 6.37 -8.42 -4.72
C THR A 235 7.01 -7.48 -3.70
N ILE A 236 6.30 -6.45 -3.27
CA ILE A 236 6.80 -5.50 -2.25
C ILE A 236 7.13 -6.22 -0.95
N TYR A 237 6.27 -7.16 -0.53
CA TYR A 237 6.49 -7.94 0.69
C TYR A 237 7.65 -8.93 0.55
N ALA A 238 7.70 -9.68 -0.56
CA ALA A 238 8.68 -10.73 -0.80
C ALA A 238 10.03 -10.20 -1.31
N LYS A 239 10.04 -9.09 -2.06
CA LYS A 239 11.24 -8.53 -2.69
C LYS A 239 11.30 -7.01 -2.51
N PRO A 240 11.41 -6.51 -1.26
CA PRO A 240 11.58 -5.07 -1.02
C PRO A 240 12.87 -4.59 -1.70
N CYS A 241 12.80 -3.46 -2.42
CA CYS A 241 13.92 -2.96 -3.21
C CYS A 241 15.05 -2.38 -2.35
N ASN A 242 14.75 -1.98 -1.11
CA ASN A 242 15.73 -1.42 -0.18
C ASN A 242 15.33 -1.71 1.28
N LYS A 243 16.24 -1.39 2.20
CA LYS A 243 16.07 -1.54 3.65
C LYS A 243 14.86 -0.79 4.17
N TYR A 244 14.62 0.44 3.66
CA TYR A 244 13.48 1.24 4.09
C TYR A 244 12.14 0.55 3.80
N VAL A 245 11.96 0.03 2.58
CA VAL A 245 10.73 -0.69 2.21
C VAL A 245 10.58 -1.97 3.04
N ALA A 246 11.69 -2.69 3.30
CA ALA A 246 11.70 -3.90 4.09
C ALA A 246 11.27 -3.67 5.54
N ASP A 247 11.75 -2.59 6.15
CA ASP A 247 11.41 -2.19 7.53
C ASP A 247 10.00 -1.58 7.61
N PHE A 248 9.60 -0.80 6.60
CA PHE A 248 8.31 -0.14 6.57
C PHE A 248 7.15 -1.13 6.34
N ILE A 249 7.33 -2.19 5.54
CA ILE A 249 6.29 -3.17 5.20
C ILE A 249 6.38 -4.40 6.10
N GLY A 250 5.32 -4.67 6.82
CA GLY A 250 5.16 -5.78 7.76
C GLY A 250 4.81 -5.28 9.16
N SER A 251 3.97 -6.04 9.84
CA SER A 251 3.61 -5.80 11.25
C SER A 251 3.61 -7.14 11.98
N PRO A 252 4.66 -7.38 12.77
CA PRO A 252 5.82 -6.53 13.08
C PRO A 252 6.77 -6.30 11.90
N ALA A 253 7.63 -5.29 12.02
CA ALA A 253 8.67 -4.99 11.03
C ALA A 253 9.72 -6.11 10.94
N MET A 254 10.48 -6.14 9.83
CA MET A 254 11.58 -7.07 9.61
C MET A 254 12.65 -6.96 10.71
N ASN A 255 13.19 -8.11 11.16
CA ASN A 255 14.40 -8.12 11.97
C ASN A 255 15.59 -7.83 11.05
N LEU A 256 16.50 -6.94 11.48
CA LEU A 256 17.65 -6.51 10.70
C LEU A 256 18.92 -6.67 11.54
N PHE A 257 19.91 -7.38 11.02
CA PHE A 257 21.21 -7.61 11.65
C PHE A 257 22.30 -6.93 10.85
N GLU A 258 23.11 -6.13 11.53
CA GLU A 258 24.31 -5.51 10.92
C GLU A 258 25.46 -6.51 10.87
N GLY A 259 26.13 -6.62 9.74
CA GLY A 259 27.23 -7.55 9.60
C GLY A 259 28.03 -7.34 8.32
N HIS A 260 28.78 -8.37 7.96
CA HIS A 260 29.62 -8.40 6.78
C HIS A 260 29.28 -9.60 5.90
N LEU A 261 29.09 -9.35 4.62
CA LEU A 261 29.00 -10.39 3.59
C LEU A 261 30.38 -10.58 2.98
N LYS A 262 30.81 -11.85 2.85
CA LYS A 262 32.01 -12.25 2.11
C LYS A 262 31.71 -13.50 1.30
N GLY A 263 31.65 -13.35 -0.03
CA GLY A 263 31.19 -14.40 -0.93
C GLY A 263 29.75 -14.83 -0.62
N ASN A 264 29.55 -16.05 -0.14
CA ASN A 264 28.27 -16.61 0.25
C ASN A 264 28.09 -16.73 1.78
N THR A 265 28.93 -16.05 2.56
CA THR A 265 28.86 -16.11 4.02
C THR A 265 28.58 -14.75 4.59
N PHE A 266 27.47 -14.61 5.32
CA PHE A 266 27.17 -13.45 6.16
C PHE A 266 27.66 -13.71 7.59
N SER A 267 28.35 -12.75 8.18
CA SER A 267 28.82 -12.79 9.58
C SER A 267 28.47 -11.53 10.32
N CYS A 268 27.96 -11.66 11.52
CA CYS A 268 27.79 -10.57 12.50
C CYS A 268 28.26 -11.02 13.87
N ASP A 269 28.19 -10.13 14.86
CA ASP A 269 28.51 -10.47 16.24
C ASP A 269 27.54 -11.55 16.74
N GLY A 270 28.08 -12.75 17.07
CA GLY A 270 27.37 -13.85 17.65
C GLY A 270 26.91 -14.97 16.71
N PHE A 271 26.83 -14.75 15.36
CA PHE A 271 26.47 -15.83 14.44
C PHE A 271 26.98 -15.65 13.00
N ILE A 272 26.97 -16.77 12.28
CA ILE A 272 27.38 -16.84 10.87
C ILE A 272 26.30 -17.61 10.10
N VAL A 273 25.92 -17.12 8.91
CA VAL A 273 24.90 -17.73 8.05
C VAL A 273 25.48 -17.99 6.66
N ASP A 274 25.29 -19.19 6.13
CA ASP A 274 25.50 -19.48 4.71
C ASP A 274 24.31 -18.98 3.90
N VAL A 275 24.57 -18.06 2.98
CA VAL A 275 23.59 -17.44 2.08
C VAL A 275 23.78 -17.91 0.63
N SER A 276 24.36 -19.10 0.42
CA SER A 276 24.60 -19.67 -0.93
C SER A 276 23.30 -19.88 -1.73
N SER A 277 22.16 -20.09 -1.05
CA SER A 277 20.84 -20.19 -1.65
C SER A 277 20.15 -18.86 -1.93
N TYR A 278 20.75 -17.72 -1.56
CA TYR A 278 20.18 -16.40 -1.80
C TYR A 278 20.32 -16.00 -3.28
N GLU A 279 19.22 -15.51 -3.88
CA GLU A 279 19.20 -15.00 -5.25
C GLU A 279 19.73 -13.55 -5.29
N PHE A 280 21.03 -13.39 -5.54
CA PHE A 280 21.63 -12.06 -5.73
C PHE A 280 21.19 -11.40 -7.02
N GLY A 281 20.97 -10.10 -6.97
CA GLY A 281 20.74 -9.31 -8.17
C GLY A 281 21.93 -9.34 -9.15
N PRO A 282 21.72 -9.07 -10.44
CA PRO A 282 22.73 -9.25 -11.49
C PRO A 282 24.01 -8.39 -11.31
N ASN A 283 23.92 -7.28 -10.58
CA ASN A 283 25.02 -6.35 -10.33
C ASN A 283 25.33 -6.19 -8.82
N SER A 284 24.89 -7.12 -7.99
CA SER A 284 25.08 -7.02 -6.54
C SER A 284 26.56 -7.23 -6.15
N GLN A 285 27.08 -6.34 -5.32
CA GLN A 285 28.38 -6.50 -4.71
C GLN A 285 28.26 -7.53 -3.58
N ARG A 286 29.00 -8.64 -3.68
CA ARG A 286 28.90 -9.76 -2.74
C ARG A 286 29.87 -9.68 -1.55
N ASP A 287 30.59 -8.58 -1.42
CA ASP A 287 31.54 -8.37 -0.32
C ASP A 287 31.33 -6.98 0.27
N GLY A 288 31.17 -6.86 1.58
CA GLY A 288 31.04 -5.59 2.26
C GLY A 288 30.11 -5.59 3.46
N ALA A 289 29.96 -4.42 4.05
CA ALA A 289 29.02 -4.18 5.14
C ALA A 289 27.57 -4.34 4.65
N THR A 290 26.82 -5.21 5.30
CA THR A 290 25.54 -5.70 4.82
C THR A 290 24.54 -5.82 5.96
N TRP A 291 23.29 -5.42 5.71
CA TRP A 291 22.16 -5.79 6.55
C TRP A 291 21.62 -7.15 6.14
N LEU A 292 21.49 -8.09 7.08
CA LEU A 292 20.70 -9.29 6.91
C LEU A 292 19.32 -9.08 7.51
N GLY A 293 18.28 -9.29 6.72
CA GLY A 293 16.89 -9.15 7.12
C GLY A 293 16.17 -10.49 7.17
N THR A 294 15.36 -10.71 8.21
CA THR A 294 14.42 -11.84 8.29
C THR A 294 13.10 -11.39 8.89
N ARG A 295 12.00 -11.87 8.34
CA ARG A 295 10.67 -11.54 8.87
C ARG A 295 10.36 -12.37 10.11
N PRO A 296 9.60 -11.83 11.09
CA PRO A 296 9.24 -12.56 12.30
C PRO A 296 8.58 -13.91 12.08
N GLU A 297 7.76 -14.05 11.04
CA GLU A 297 7.08 -15.29 10.65
C GLU A 297 7.96 -16.30 9.89
N HIS A 298 9.15 -15.88 9.48
CA HIS A 298 10.14 -16.74 8.83
C HIS A 298 11.18 -17.31 9.80
N ILE A 299 11.12 -16.88 11.05
CA ILE A 299 11.92 -17.47 12.13
C ILE A 299 11.11 -18.61 12.74
N VAL A 300 11.68 -19.80 12.75
CA VAL A 300 11.04 -21.01 13.27
C VAL A 300 11.64 -21.38 14.62
N THR A 301 10.85 -21.95 15.52
CA THR A 301 11.33 -22.50 16.79
C THR A 301 11.58 -24.00 16.68
N ALA A 302 12.60 -24.53 17.37
CA ALA A 302 13.26 -25.82 17.12
C ALA A 302 12.38 -27.09 17.13
N ASP A 303 11.11 -27.04 17.56
CA ASP A 303 10.21 -28.19 17.51
C ASP A 303 9.66 -28.49 16.09
N ALA A 304 9.98 -27.66 15.09
CA ALA A 304 9.34 -27.70 13.77
C ALA A 304 10.27 -28.03 12.59
N ALA A 305 11.60 -28.22 12.76
CA ALA A 305 12.49 -28.07 11.63
C ALA A 305 13.51 -29.18 11.42
N ALA A 306 13.47 -29.74 10.22
CA ALA A 306 14.62 -30.38 9.59
C ALA A 306 15.05 -29.54 8.40
N GLY A 307 16.27 -28.96 8.42
CA GLY A 307 16.90 -28.38 7.23
C GLY A 307 17.08 -26.87 7.17
N HIS A 308 16.99 -26.14 8.27
CA HIS A 308 17.30 -24.71 8.30
C HIS A 308 18.81 -24.44 8.30
N THR A 309 19.19 -23.32 7.67
CA THR A 309 20.60 -23.01 7.38
C THR A 309 21.36 -22.50 8.60
N PHE A 310 20.64 -22.02 9.62
CA PHE A 310 21.19 -21.52 10.87
C PHE A 310 20.25 -21.83 12.02
N SER A 311 20.83 -22.23 13.18
CA SER A 311 20.12 -22.51 14.42
C SER A 311 20.93 -21.99 15.61
N GLY A 312 20.28 -21.34 16.58
CA GLY A 312 20.94 -20.82 17.78
C GLY A 312 19.99 -20.57 18.94
N PRO A 313 20.52 -20.59 20.19
CA PRO A 313 19.73 -20.31 21.39
C PRO A 313 19.38 -18.83 21.49
N ALA A 314 18.17 -18.55 21.95
CA ALA A 314 17.68 -17.20 22.23
C ALA A 314 16.91 -17.18 23.54
N GLU A 315 17.11 -16.15 24.37
CA GLU A 315 16.40 -15.99 25.63
C GLU A 315 15.12 -15.19 25.41
N ILE A 316 13.99 -15.67 25.96
CA ILE A 316 12.70 -15.01 25.83
C ILE A 316 12.63 -13.83 26.78
N ASP A 317 12.49 -12.62 26.24
CA ASP A 317 12.27 -11.38 26.99
C ASP A 317 10.76 -11.16 27.26
N ILE A 318 9.95 -11.04 26.20
CA ILE A 318 8.52 -10.74 26.29
C ILE A 318 7.72 -11.71 25.41
N VAL A 319 6.54 -12.11 25.92
CA VAL A 319 5.56 -12.91 25.18
C VAL A 319 4.26 -12.12 25.08
N GLU A 320 3.80 -11.85 23.86
CA GLU A 320 2.58 -11.12 23.56
C GLU A 320 1.57 -12.02 22.83
N PRO A 321 0.62 -12.66 23.57
CA PRO A 321 -0.44 -13.45 22.94
C PRO A 321 -1.40 -12.52 22.18
N MET A 322 -1.54 -12.70 20.85
CA MET A 322 -2.39 -11.89 19.98
C MET A 322 -3.71 -12.60 19.60
N GLY A 323 -3.96 -13.76 20.17
CA GLY A 323 -5.16 -14.58 19.95
C GLY A 323 -4.90 -15.72 18.96
N SER A 324 -4.81 -15.45 17.68
CA SER A 324 -4.50 -16.46 16.65
C SER A 324 -3.03 -16.84 16.59
N ASP A 325 -2.17 -15.94 16.99
CA ASP A 325 -0.71 -16.06 17.00
C ASP A 325 -0.13 -15.44 18.27
N THR A 326 1.13 -15.71 18.53
CA THR A 326 1.91 -15.13 19.63
C THR A 326 3.15 -14.47 19.08
N LEU A 327 3.38 -13.21 19.46
CA LEU A 327 4.61 -12.49 19.16
C LEU A 327 5.56 -12.67 20.35
N VAL A 328 6.75 -13.20 20.09
CA VAL A 328 7.78 -13.44 21.09
C VAL A 328 8.97 -12.53 20.80
N TRP A 329 9.36 -11.76 21.79
CA TRP A 329 10.58 -10.97 21.76
C TRP A 329 11.68 -11.77 22.44
N VAL A 330 12.78 -11.97 21.74
CA VAL A 330 13.90 -12.76 22.26
C VAL A 330 15.19 -11.95 22.17
N ASP A 331 16.09 -12.13 23.11
CA ASP A 331 17.48 -11.72 22.99
C ASP A 331 18.24 -12.80 22.22
N PHE A 332 18.72 -12.45 21.04
CA PHE A 332 19.53 -13.30 20.21
C PHE A 332 20.79 -12.57 19.81
N ALA A 333 21.96 -13.10 20.22
CA ALA A 333 23.26 -12.48 19.97
C ALA A 333 23.36 -11.02 20.46
N GLY A 334 22.72 -10.67 21.60
CA GLY A 334 22.67 -9.32 22.14
C GLY A 334 21.76 -8.34 21.40
N GLN A 335 20.89 -8.84 20.53
CA GLN A 335 19.91 -8.04 19.79
C GLN A 335 18.48 -8.51 20.08
N SER A 336 17.55 -7.57 20.18
CA SER A 336 16.12 -7.88 20.32
C SER A 336 15.53 -8.32 19.00
N VAL A 337 15.08 -9.56 18.94
CA VAL A 337 14.53 -10.22 17.75
C VAL A 337 13.06 -10.58 17.97
N ARG A 338 12.24 -10.33 16.98
CA ARG A 338 10.80 -10.65 17.00
C ARG A 338 10.58 -11.98 16.28
N VAL A 339 9.89 -12.89 16.94
CA VAL A 339 9.51 -14.20 16.40
C VAL A 339 7.99 -14.32 16.46
N ARG A 340 7.35 -14.70 15.36
CA ARG A 340 5.91 -14.97 15.34
C ARG A 340 5.67 -16.46 15.32
N THR A 341 4.94 -16.95 16.33
CA THR A 341 4.55 -18.36 16.45
C THR A 341 3.04 -18.53 16.31
N GLU A 342 2.59 -19.65 15.79
CA GLU A 342 1.16 -19.97 15.68
C GLU A 342 0.54 -20.30 17.05
N GLY A 343 -0.69 -19.83 17.28
CA GLY A 343 -1.49 -20.16 18.45
C GLY A 343 -0.93 -19.64 19.78
N GLN A 344 -1.33 -20.32 20.87
CA GLN A 344 -0.81 -20.06 22.22
C GLN A 344 0.37 -20.98 22.46
N SER A 345 1.58 -20.46 22.32
CA SER A 345 2.82 -21.23 22.37
C SER A 345 3.17 -21.81 23.74
N GLY A 346 2.53 -21.32 24.84
CA GLY A 346 2.88 -21.71 26.20
C GLY A 346 4.25 -21.21 26.69
N LEU A 347 4.97 -20.47 25.87
CA LEU A 347 6.29 -19.89 26.16
C LEU A 347 6.23 -18.85 27.26
N LYS A 348 7.30 -18.72 28.07
CA LYS A 348 7.39 -17.79 29.18
C LYS A 348 8.68 -16.97 29.11
N SER A 349 8.62 -15.74 29.60
CA SER A 349 9.79 -14.88 29.80
C SER A 349 10.84 -15.58 30.68
N GLY A 350 12.12 -15.45 30.32
CA GLY A 350 13.26 -16.09 30.94
C GLY A 350 13.54 -17.55 30.50
N GLU A 351 12.68 -18.13 29.67
CA GLU A 351 12.96 -19.43 29.04
C GLU A 351 13.91 -19.24 27.85
N THR A 352 14.70 -20.27 27.55
CA THR A 352 15.54 -20.32 26.34
C THR A 352 14.85 -21.17 25.29
N LEU A 353 14.76 -20.64 24.08
CA LEU A 353 14.30 -21.39 22.91
C LEU A 353 15.38 -21.41 21.83
N THR A 354 15.34 -22.38 20.94
CA THR A 354 16.20 -22.40 19.77
C THR A 354 15.43 -21.78 18.61
N ILE A 355 16.01 -20.73 18.00
CA ILE A 355 15.47 -20.12 16.78
C ILE A 355 16.27 -20.57 15.56
N GLU A 356 15.59 -20.69 14.44
CA GLU A 356 16.16 -21.15 13.18
C GLU A 356 15.76 -20.23 12.03
N PHE A 357 16.71 -19.98 11.12
CA PHE A 357 16.52 -19.17 9.92
C PHE A 357 16.54 -20.03 8.66
N ASP A 358 15.59 -19.76 7.77
CA ASP A 358 15.59 -20.29 6.40
C ASP A 358 16.31 -19.32 5.48
N ALA A 359 17.51 -19.69 5.00
CA ALA A 359 18.33 -18.81 4.14
C ALA A 359 17.64 -18.46 2.82
N SER A 360 16.68 -19.26 2.33
CA SER A 360 15.91 -18.95 1.12
C SER A 360 14.93 -17.79 1.30
N ARG A 361 14.63 -17.41 2.55
CA ARG A 361 13.70 -16.34 2.93
C ARG A 361 14.37 -15.12 3.55
N LEU A 362 15.70 -15.09 3.52
CA LEU A 362 16.47 -13.95 3.99
C LEU A 362 16.46 -12.80 2.98
N HIS A 363 16.79 -11.63 3.47
CA HIS A 363 16.98 -10.42 2.67
C HIS A 363 18.35 -9.84 2.97
N LEU A 364 19.07 -9.39 1.94
CA LEU A 364 20.36 -8.75 2.11
C LEU A 364 20.31 -7.35 1.51
N PHE A 365 20.82 -6.36 2.26
CA PHE A 365 20.87 -4.97 1.83
C PHE A 365 22.28 -4.40 2.05
N ASP A 366 22.78 -3.69 1.07
CA ASP A 366 24.03 -2.96 1.18
C ASP A 366 23.90 -1.83 2.22
N MET A 367 24.85 -1.72 3.15
CA MET A 367 24.76 -0.73 4.24
C MET A 367 24.98 0.71 3.78
N THR A 368 25.63 0.92 2.65
CA THR A 368 25.94 2.26 2.12
C THR A 368 24.80 2.81 1.27
N THR A 369 24.26 1.96 0.38
CA THR A 369 23.20 2.36 -0.57
C THR A 369 21.80 2.04 -0.08
N GLU A 370 21.65 1.25 0.97
CA GLU A 370 20.40 0.65 1.47
C GLU A 370 19.70 -0.27 0.45
N THR A 371 20.26 -0.48 -0.74
CA THR A 371 19.63 -1.28 -1.81
C THR A 371 19.75 -2.78 -1.54
N ARG A 372 18.75 -3.53 -2.03
CA ARG A 372 18.77 -4.99 -2.02
C ARG A 372 19.92 -5.52 -2.87
N LEU A 373 20.64 -6.53 -2.36
CA LEU A 373 21.73 -7.23 -3.04
C LEU A 373 21.25 -8.32 -4.01
#